data_af06a12e34004c4faad9038686a02639
#
_entry.id   af06a12e34004c4faad9038686a02639
#
_cell.length_a   1.000
_cell.length_b   1.000
_cell.length_c   1.000
_cell.angle_alpha   90.00
_cell.angle_beta   90.00
_cell.angle_gamma   90.00
#
_symmetry.space_group_name_H-M   'P 1'
#
loop_
_entity.id
_entity.type
_entity.pdbx_description
1 polymer ?
#
loop_
_entity_poly.entity_id
_entity_poly.type
_entity_poly.pdbx_seq_one_letter_code
_entity_poly.pdbx_strand_id
1 'polypeptide(L)'
;MCYEVFVRSFSDSDGDGIGDFNGLTAKLDYISDLGASCLWLMPVAESPSYHGYDVSDYYQVEKDYGTAADFKRLVSEAHRRGIKVLVDMVLNHASSEHPSFQAALRDTASPYRSWYRFSPADLGKGPWGAAAWHKSPVRDEYYYGVFWSGMPDLNYETVAVREEAKKVATFWLRDMGVDGFRLDAVPYLLEEGSCNTGCAGTHAFLHEYAAHIDSIAPAAYTVGEAWGNIATVLPYYPDQLTSYFAFELADSLISAVRTGSAAGLLSGFLRLQDTLPAYRWSPLLSNHDGTRTMTLLGGDVAKARLAGTLLLTLPGLPFVYYGEEIGMTGDKPDPRLRTPMQWSPVPGVGFTTGKPWESPQPDSLTTTVSAQDKDPGSLLNLYRRLIHLRSANAALATGRLVPLSAGNPSVVAYLRRTGDHTVLVLANLGPAAVAGLSIGSADSVLPPGRYEPRNLLEGPNGAAFQVAPDGRLRSYVPVTGAIEPKSSLVLELTRH
;
A
#
# COMPACT_ATOMS: atom_id res chain seq x y z
N MET A 1 0.49 -10.49 -0.74
CA MET A 1 -0.07 -9.17 -1.11
C MET A 1 -0.98 -8.69 0.01
N CYS A 2 -0.88 -7.41 0.38
CA CYS A 2 -1.75 -6.78 1.36
C CYS A 2 -2.83 -5.95 0.66
N TYR A 3 -4.08 -6.09 1.09
CA TYR A 3 -5.24 -5.41 0.51
C TYR A 3 -5.67 -4.28 1.46
N GLU A 4 -5.61 -3.04 1.00
CA GLU A 4 -6.00 -1.85 1.76
C GLU A 4 -7.48 -1.62 1.66
N VAL A 5 -8.16 -1.48 2.80
CA VAL A 5 -9.60 -1.27 2.90
C VAL A 5 -9.95 -0.08 3.77
N PHE A 6 -10.83 0.78 3.26
CA PHE A 6 -11.57 1.74 4.04
C PHE A 6 -12.89 1.11 4.49
N VAL A 7 -13.03 0.77 5.77
CA VAL A 7 -14.20 0.07 6.32
C VAL A 7 -15.48 0.79 5.96
N ARG A 8 -15.52 2.12 6.16
CA ARG A 8 -16.66 3.01 5.86
C ARG A 8 -17.20 2.87 4.43
N SER A 9 -16.34 2.44 3.49
CA SER A 9 -16.68 2.37 2.06
C SER A 9 -16.75 0.95 1.50
N PHE A 10 -16.50 -0.09 2.31
CA PHE A 10 -16.34 -1.42 1.74
C PHE A 10 -17.64 -2.21 1.65
N SER A 11 -18.36 -2.36 2.75
CA SER A 11 -19.69 -3.00 2.77
C SER A 11 -20.44 -2.63 4.04
N ASP A 12 -21.67 -2.19 3.86
CA ASP A 12 -22.62 -1.82 4.91
C ASP A 12 -23.57 -3.00 5.16
N SER A 13 -23.67 -3.46 6.40
CA SER A 13 -24.48 -4.62 6.78
C SER A 13 -25.86 -4.27 7.34
N ASP A 14 -26.06 -3.05 7.84
CA ASP A 14 -27.28 -2.62 8.53
C ASP A 14 -28.13 -1.59 7.74
N GLY A 15 -27.57 -1.02 6.67
CA GLY A 15 -28.28 -0.16 5.73
C GLY A 15 -28.28 1.31 6.12
N ASP A 16 -27.41 1.74 7.01
CA ASP A 16 -27.29 3.15 7.41
C ASP A 16 -26.50 4.02 6.42
N GLY A 17 -25.83 3.39 5.46
CA GLY A 17 -25.03 4.03 4.42
C GLY A 17 -23.55 4.09 4.74
N ILE A 18 -23.11 3.55 5.87
CA ILE A 18 -21.73 3.48 6.33
C ILE A 18 -21.28 2.01 6.39
N GLY A 19 -20.14 1.71 5.81
CA GLY A 19 -19.57 0.36 5.89
C GLY A 19 -19.11 0.03 7.31
N ASP A 20 -19.24 -1.24 7.67
CA ASP A 20 -19.03 -1.73 9.03
C ASP A 20 -18.25 -3.04 9.11
N PHE A 21 -17.83 -3.45 10.32
CA PHE A 21 -17.07 -4.69 10.53
C PHE A 21 -17.82 -5.96 10.14
N ASN A 22 -19.14 -5.97 10.26
CA ASN A 22 -19.95 -7.12 9.88
C ASN A 22 -20.07 -7.23 8.36
N GLY A 23 -20.25 -6.10 7.68
CA GLY A 23 -20.23 -6.00 6.22
C GLY A 23 -18.88 -6.43 5.65
N LEU A 24 -17.78 -5.95 6.23
CA LEU A 24 -16.43 -6.38 5.84
C LEU A 24 -16.22 -7.87 6.12
N THR A 25 -16.68 -8.39 7.27
CA THR A 25 -16.61 -9.82 7.60
C THR A 25 -17.33 -10.67 6.55
N ALA A 26 -18.50 -10.23 6.09
CA ALA A 26 -19.27 -10.91 5.04
C ALA A 26 -18.57 -10.90 3.67
N LYS A 27 -17.58 -10.03 3.47
CA LYS A 27 -16.79 -9.93 2.22
C LYS A 27 -15.40 -10.58 2.31
N LEU A 28 -15.04 -11.22 3.41
CA LEU A 28 -13.73 -11.87 3.55
C LEU A 28 -13.52 -13.01 2.55
N ASP A 29 -14.57 -13.69 2.10
CA ASP A 29 -14.45 -14.72 1.07
C ASP A 29 -14.02 -14.12 -0.28
N TYR A 30 -14.50 -12.93 -0.64
CA TYR A 30 -14.01 -12.20 -1.81
C TYR A 30 -12.52 -11.83 -1.69
N ILE A 31 -12.11 -11.33 -0.51
CA ILE A 31 -10.70 -10.95 -0.26
C ILE A 31 -9.79 -12.19 -0.31
N SER A 32 -10.24 -13.31 0.24
CA SER A 32 -9.55 -14.60 0.18
C SER A 32 -9.46 -15.13 -1.26
N ASP A 33 -10.54 -15.06 -2.03
CA ASP A 33 -10.61 -15.48 -3.43
C ASP A 33 -9.72 -14.60 -4.32
N LEU A 34 -9.63 -13.29 -4.03
CA LEU A 34 -8.66 -12.39 -4.66
C LEU A 34 -7.21 -12.85 -4.41
N GLY A 35 -6.95 -13.64 -3.36
CA GLY A 35 -5.64 -14.18 -2.99
C GLY A 35 -4.86 -13.29 -2.02
N ALA A 36 -5.51 -12.32 -1.37
CA ALA A 36 -4.87 -11.49 -0.36
C ALA A 36 -4.54 -12.32 0.89
N SER A 37 -3.31 -12.18 1.38
CA SER A 37 -2.83 -12.80 2.62
C SER A 37 -2.69 -11.81 3.78
N CYS A 38 -2.99 -10.55 3.52
CA CYS A 38 -2.93 -9.44 4.45
C CYS A 38 -4.04 -8.45 4.11
N LEU A 39 -4.69 -7.92 5.15
CA LEU A 39 -5.69 -6.87 5.10
C LEU A 39 -5.15 -5.68 5.90
N TRP A 40 -5.02 -4.52 5.27
CA TRP A 40 -4.74 -3.26 5.97
C TRP A 40 -6.04 -2.46 6.06
N LEU A 41 -6.46 -2.18 7.28
CA LEU A 41 -7.60 -1.33 7.59
C LEU A 41 -7.13 0.10 7.84
N MET A 42 -7.64 1.07 7.06
CA MET A 42 -7.54 2.48 7.40
C MET A 42 -8.05 2.70 8.84
N PRO A 43 -7.82 3.86 9.49
CA PRO A 43 -8.07 4.01 10.92
C PRO A 43 -9.44 3.48 11.36
N VAL A 44 -9.43 2.66 12.41
CA VAL A 44 -10.61 2.01 12.99
C VAL A 44 -10.81 2.36 14.47
N ALA A 45 -9.94 3.19 15.03
CA ALA A 45 -10.11 3.75 16.36
C ALA A 45 -11.16 4.88 16.35
N GLU A 46 -11.77 5.17 17.51
CA GLU A 46 -12.82 6.19 17.63
C GLU A 46 -12.32 7.57 17.20
N SER A 47 -13.07 8.22 16.32
CA SER A 47 -12.72 9.50 15.72
C SER A 47 -13.96 10.34 15.40
N PRO A 48 -13.92 11.68 15.54
CA PRO A 48 -15.03 12.54 15.15
C PRO A 48 -15.17 12.72 13.63
N SER A 49 -14.14 12.35 12.83
CA SER A 49 -14.16 12.54 11.38
C SER A 49 -14.41 11.24 10.62
N TYR A 50 -14.94 11.38 9.40
CA TYR A 50 -15.18 10.25 8.50
C TYR A 50 -13.91 9.47 8.15
N HIS A 51 -12.74 10.10 8.18
CA HIS A 51 -11.47 9.51 7.76
C HIS A 51 -10.73 8.77 8.88
N GLY A 52 -11.03 9.06 10.15
CA GLY A 52 -10.47 8.35 11.28
C GLY A 52 -9.07 8.79 11.73
N TYR A 53 -8.41 9.72 11.02
CA TYR A 53 -7.04 10.12 11.37
C TYR A 53 -6.95 11.08 12.58
N ASP A 54 -8.03 11.69 13.03
CA ASP A 54 -8.10 12.49 14.26
C ASP A 54 -8.68 11.65 15.40
N VAL A 55 -7.86 10.74 15.94
CA VAL A 55 -8.27 9.77 16.96
C VAL A 55 -8.64 10.46 18.26
N SER A 56 -9.85 10.19 18.76
CA SER A 56 -10.37 10.69 20.06
C SER A 56 -10.23 9.67 21.20
N ASP A 57 -10.18 8.36 20.89
CA ASP A 57 -9.87 7.30 21.84
C ASP A 57 -9.16 6.12 21.14
N TYR A 58 -7.91 5.87 21.49
CA TYR A 58 -7.10 4.79 20.92
C TYR A 58 -7.49 3.39 21.38
N TYR A 59 -8.31 3.28 22.42
CA TYR A 59 -8.73 2.02 23.03
C TYR A 59 -10.17 1.62 22.71
N GLN A 60 -10.86 2.45 21.90
CA GLN A 60 -12.19 2.16 21.39
C GLN A 60 -12.16 2.04 19.87
N VAL A 61 -12.99 1.15 19.34
CA VAL A 61 -13.23 1.11 17.90
C VAL A 61 -14.24 2.19 17.51
N GLU A 62 -14.15 2.65 16.25
CA GLU A 62 -15.11 3.61 15.69
C GLU A 62 -16.55 3.05 15.79
N LYS A 63 -17.43 3.80 16.45
CA LYS A 63 -18.81 3.38 16.73
C LYS A 63 -19.65 3.15 15.47
N ASP A 64 -19.36 3.92 14.39
CA ASP A 64 -20.01 3.75 13.10
C ASP A 64 -19.66 2.40 12.46
N TYR A 65 -18.57 1.73 12.89
CA TYR A 65 -18.13 0.45 12.35
C TYR A 65 -18.59 -0.74 13.18
N GLY A 66 -19.18 -0.51 14.35
CA GLY A 66 -19.67 -1.56 15.24
C GLY A 66 -18.96 -1.60 16.58
N THR A 67 -18.91 -2.77 17.19
CA THR A 67 -18.36 -2.98 18.55
C THR A 67 -16.97 -3.63 18.51
N ALA A 68 -16.24 -3.55 19.63
CA ALA A 68 -14.99 -4.31 19.81
C ALA A 68 -15.18 -5.84 19.62
N ALA A 69 -16.36 -6.39 19.92
CA ALA A 69 -16.68 -7.78 19.66
C ALA A 69 -16.81 -8.08 18.16
N ASP A 70 -17.40 -7.16 17.39
CA ASP A 70 -17.51 -7.26 15.94
C ASP A 70 -16.13 -7.19 15.28
N PHE A 71 -15.26 -6.28 15.73
CA PHE A 71 -13.89 -6.19 15.27
C PHE A 71 -13.09 -7.49 15.56
N LYS A 72 -13.17 -8.01 16.78
CA LYS A 72 -12.50 -9.28 17.14
C LYS A 72 -13.02 -10.45 16.30
N ARG A 73 -14.32 -10.46 15.97
CA ARG A 73 -14.88 -11.45 15.06
C ARG A 73 -14.30 -11.30 13.65
N LEU A 74 -14.21 -10.08 13.12
CA LEU A 74 -13.57 -9.81 11.84
C LEU A 74 -12.13 -10.35 11.80
N VAL A 75 -11.32 -10.05 12.82
CA VAL A 75 -9.93 -10.53 12.93
C VAL A 75 -9.89 -12.07 12.96
N SER A 76 -10.72 -12.69 13.79
CA SER A 76 -10.80 -14.16 13.89
C SER A 76 -11.21 -14.81 12.57
N GLU A 77 -12.18 -14.23 11.86
CA GLU A 77 -12.66 -14.71 10.56
C GLU A 77 -11.62 -14.53 9.45
N ALA A 78 -10.85 -13.43 9.49
CA ALA A 78 -9.71 -13.21 8.60
C ALA A 78 -8.62 -14.27 8.84
N HIS A 79 -8.26 -14.51 10.10
CA HIS A 79 -7.28 -15.55 10.48
C HIS A 79 -7.67 -16.95 10.04
N ARG A 80 -8.97 -17.33 10.15
CA ARG A 80 -9.46 -18.63 9.64
C ARG A 80 -9.25 -18.82 8.15
N ARG A 81 -9.14 -17.71 7.38
CA ARG A 81 -8.85 -17.70 5.95
C ARG A 81 -7.36 -17.50 5.63
N GLY A 82 -6.51 -17.48 6.64
CA GLY A 82 -5.07 -17.22 6.48
C GLY A 82 -4.73 -15.77 6.13
N ILE A 83 -5.65 -14.83 6.40
CA ILE A 83 -5.46 -13.40 6.15
C ILE A 83 -5.00 -12.73 7.45
N LYS A 84 -3.84 -12.08 7.43
CA LYS A 84 -3.32 -11.24 8.50
C LYS A 84 -4.00 -9.88 8.50
N VAL A 85 -4.19 -9.27 9.66
CA VAL A 85 -4.86 -7.97 9.80
C VAL A 85 -3.90 -6.93 10.34
N LEU A 86 -3.70 -5.85 9.58
CA LEU A 86 -2.98 -4.65 10.00
C LEU A 86 -4.00 -3.53 10.23
N VAL A 87 -3.81 -2.76 11.28
CA VAL A 87 -4.57 -1.52 11.50
C VAL A 87 -3.67 -0.31 11.30
N ASP A 88 -4.29 0.80 10.88
CA ASP A 88 -3.61 2.07 10.77
C ASP A 88 -3.35 2.65 12.17
N MET A 89 -2.10 2.95 12.46
CA MET A 89 -1.65 3.46 13.75
C MET A 89 -1.24 4.92 13.61
N VAL A 90 -2.11 5.82 14.06
CA VAL A 90 -1.92 7.26 14.00
C VAL A 90 -1.18 7.71 15.26
N LEU A 91 0.14 7.81 15.18
CA LEU A 91 0.98 8.16 16.33
C LEU A 91 1.36 9.64 16.37
N ASN A 92 1.38 10.33 15.21
CA ASN A 92 1.88 11.70 15.14
C ASN A 92 1.03 12.69 15.94
N HIS A 93 -0.28 12.53 15.90
CA HIS A 93 -1.24 13.47 16.47
C HIS A 93 -2.44 12.75 17.06
N ALA A 94 -3.26 13.48 17.81
CA ALA A 94 -4.55 13.02 18.27
C ALA A 94 -5.64 14.01 17.78
N SER A 95 -6.92 13.70 18.03
CA SER A 95 -8.00 14.65 17.80
C SER A 95 -7.89 15.85 18.74
N SER A 96 -8.29 17.02 18.26
CA SER A 96 -8.55 18.17 19.15
C SER A 96 -9.65 17.89 20.19
N GLU A 97 -10.47 16.84 19.98
CA GLU A 97 -11.49 16.36 20.93
C GLU A 97 -10.94 15.32 21.91
N HIS A 98 -9.72 14.83 21.72
CA HIS A 98 -9.11 13.83 22.61
C HIS A 98 -9.08 14.37 24.06
N PRO A 99 -9.48 13.56 25.08
CA PRO A 99 -9.57 14.00 26.47
C PRO A 99 -8.27 14.59 27.02
N SER A 100 -7.11 14.03 26.66
CA SER A 100 -5.80 14.54 27.09
C SER A 100 -5.51 15.94 26.50
N PHE A 101 -5.85 16.18 25.22
CA PHE A 101 -5.69 17.50 24.61
C PHE A 101 -6.63 18.52 25.26
N GLN A 102 -7.89 18.17 25.45
CA GLN A 102 -8.87 19.03 26.10
C GLN A 102 -8.46 19.40 27.53
N ALA A 103 -7.88 18.45 28.29
CA ALA A 103 -7.34 18.73 29.62
C ALA A 103 -6.10 19.64 29.56
N ALA A 104 -5.18 19.39 28.64
CA ALA A 104 -3.98 20.20 28.41
C ALA A 104 -4.34 21.64 27.99
N LEU A 105 -5.38 21.79 27.17
CA LEU A 105 -5.86 23.06 26.65
C LEU A 105 -6.49 23.93 27.76
N ARG A 106 -7.28 23.31 28.64
CA ARG A 106 -8.03 24.02 29.70
C ARG A 106 -7.20 24.34 30.93
N ASP A 107 -6.23 23.48 31.28
CA ASP A 107 -5.41 23.62 32.49
C ASP A 107 -3.92 23.49 32.19
N THR A 108 -3.16 24.55 32.44
CA THR A 108 -1.70 24.56 32.28
C THR A 108 -0.98 23.70 33.31
N ALA A 109 -1.63 23.32 34.40
CA ALA A 109 -1.12 22.38 35.41
C ALA A 109 -1.53 20.93 35.12
N SER A 110 -2.29 20.67 34.07
CA SER A 110 -2.68 19.32 33.67
C SER A 110 -1.45 18.42 33.46
N PRO A 111 -1.50 17.15 33.90
CA PRO A 111 -0.46 16.16 33.61
C PRO A 111 -0.26 15.92 32.10
N TYR A 112 -1.26 16.24 31.30
CA TYR A 112 -1.22 16.15 29.83
C TYR A 112 -0.64 17.40 29.15
N ARG A 113 -0.31 18.45 29.90
CA ARG A 113 0.19 19.70 29.29
C ARG A 113 1.46 19.48 28.47
N SER A 114 2.37 18.66 28.94
CA SER A 114 3.62 18.30 28.23
C SER A 114 3.43 17.31 27.09
N TRP A 115 2.23 16.72 26.94
CA TRP A 115 1.92 15.80 25.83
C TRP A 115 1.79 16.52 24.50
N TYR A 116 1.59 17.84 24.53
CA TYR A 116 1.42 18.71 23.37
C TYR A 116 2.35 19.89 23.47
N ARG A 117 2.64 20.52 22.33
CA ARG A 117 3.50 21.70 22.28
C ARG A 117 2.64 22.96 22.28
N PHE A 118 2.89 23.86 23.21
CA PHE A 118 2.23 25.14 23.33
C PHE A 118 3.25 26.29 23.29
N SER A 119 2.83 27.45 22.75
CA SER A 119 3.66 28.66 22.62
C SER A 119 2.82 29.90 22.86
N PRO A 120 3.38 30.97 23.51
CA PRO A 120 2.70 32.26 23.64
C PRO A 120 2.57 33.00 22.30
N ALA A 121 3.27 32.56 21.23
CA ALA A 121 3.28 33.19 19.93
C ALA A 121 3.17 32.15 18.82
N ASP A 122 2.66 32.56 17.66
CA ASP A 122 2.77 31.79 16.41
C ASP A 122 4.25 31.69 16.01
N LEU A 123 4.78 30.49 15.99
CA LEU A 123 6.17 30.22 15.62
C LEU A 123 6.35 29.93 14.13
N GLY A 124 5.30 30.09 13.32
CA GLY A 124 5.38 30.04 11.87
C GLY A 124 4.84 28.78 11.22
N LYS A 125 5.42 28.44 10.08
CA LYS A 125 4.90 27.42 9.17
C LYS A 125 5.56 26.06 9.37
N GLY A 126 4.81 25.02 9.09
CA GLY A 126 5.29 23.64 9.03
C GLY A 126 6.08 23.33 7.76
N PRO A 127 6.49 22.06 7.58
CA PRO A 127 7.38 21.62 6.51
C PRO A 127 6.83 21.87 5.10
N TRP A 128 5.51 21.97 4.94
CA TRP A 128 4.86 22.22 3.64
C TRP A 128 4.51 23.70 3.41
N GLY A 129 4.96 24.60 4.29
CA GLY A 129 4.64 26.03 4.19
C GLY A 129 3.23 26.41 4.62
N ALA A 130 2.45 25.46 5.13
CA ALA A 130 1.16 25.71 5.76
C ALA A 130 1.30 26.14 7.23
N ALA A 131 0.26 26.74 7.82
CA ALA A 131 0.23 27.06 9.24
C ALA A 131 0.33 25.77 10.08
N ALA A 132 1.26 25.73 11.03
CA ALA A 132 1.43 24.61 11.96
C ALA A 132 1.18 24.99 13.42
N TRP A 133 1.09 26.28 13.72
CA TRP A 133 0.74 26.80 15.03
C TRP A 133 -0.65 27.40 14.98
N HIS A 134 -1.55 26.85 15.78
CA HIS A 134 -2.96 27.18 15.75
C HIS A 134 -3.36 27.91 17.02
N LYS A 135 -4.12 29.01 16.88
CA LYS A 135 -4.60 29.80 18.01
C LYS A 135 -5.50 28.97 18.92
N SER A 136 -5.16 28.95 20.21
CA SER A 136 -6.01 28.31 21.22
C SER A 136 -7.36 29.01 21.33
N PRO A 137 -8.47 28.26 21.40
CA PRO A 137 -9.80 28.86 21.59
C PRO A 137 -10.05 29.30 23.03
N VAL A 138 -9.20 28.90 24.00
CA VAL A 138 -9.48 29.16 25.45
C VAL A 138 -8.45 30.08 26.10
N ARG A 139 -7.29 30.34 25.48
CA ARG A 139 -6.20 31.17 26.03
C ARG A 139 -5.48 31.91 24.93
N ASP A 140 -4.73 32.95 25.34
CA ASP A 140 -3.84 33.69 24.43
C ASP A 140 -2.53 32.97 24.22
N GLU A 141 -2.59 31.84 23.57
CA GLU A 141 -1.50 30.96 23.21
C GLU A 141 -1.79 30.19 21.92
N TYR A 142 -0.80 29.47 21.43
CA TYR A 142 -0.88 28.59 20.24
C TYR A 142 -0.49 27.18 20.63
N TYR A 143 -1.03 26.18 19.92
CA TYR A 143 -0.60 24.79 19.98
C TYR A 143 -0.13 24.33 18.60
N TYR A 144 0.77 23.36 18.61
CA TYR A 144 1.33 22.79 17.39
C TYR A 144 0.44 21.68 16.84
N GLY A 145 0.23 21.69 15.52
CA GLY A 145 -0.49 20.67 14.75
C GLY A 145 -0.07 20.78 13.29
N VAL A 146 0.86 19.91 12.86
CA VAL A 146 1.50 20.04 11.55
C VAL A 146 0.53 19.90 10.40
N PHE A 147 -0.52 19.07 10.54
CA PHE A 147 -1.51 18.82 9.49
C PHE A 147 -2.62 19.86 9.48
N TRP A 148 -3.30 20.09 10.61
CA TRP A 148 -4.33 21.10 10.75
C TRP A 148 -4.75 21.26 12.22
N SER A 149 -5.56 22.30 12.49
CA SER A 149 -5.99 22.65 13.86
C SER A 149 -6.78 21.56 14.61
N GLY A 150 -7.41 20.65 13.90
CA GLY A 150 -8.14 19.52 14.50
C GLY A 150 -7.24 18.33 14.91
N MET A 151 -5.96 18.38 14.54
CA MET A 151 -4.97 17.32 14.79
C MET A 151 -3.74 17.86 15.54
N PRO A 152 -3.85 18.16 16.85
CA PRO A 152 -2.68 18.58 17.65
C PRO A 152 -1.66 17.46 17.75
N ASP A 153 -0.41 17.78 17.44
CA ASP A 153 0.70 16.82 17.45
C ASP A 153 1.06 16.39 18.86
N LEU A 154 1.33 15.10 19.02
CA LEU A 154 1.81 14.50 20.26
C LEU A 154 3.31 14.77 20.42
N ASN A 155 3.72 15.20 21.62
CA ASN A 155 5.10 15.55 21.91
C ASN A 155 5.92 14.35 22.37
N TYR A 156 6.60 13.69 21.47
CA TYR A 156 7.44 12.52 21.75
C TYR A 156 8.74 12.81 22.52
N GLU A 157 9.06 14.05 22.82
CA GLU A 157 10.06 14.37 23.84
C GLU A 157 9.60 13.94 25.25
N THR A 158 8.29 13.89 25.46
CA THR A 158 7.66 13.47 26.71
C THR A 158 7.65 11.95 26.83
N VAL A 159 8.32 11.41 27.86
CA VAL A 159 8.36 9.95 28.13
C VAL A 159 6.95 9.35 28.23
N ALA A 160 6.01 10.04 28.89
CA ALA A 160 4.64 9.54 29.05
C ALA A 160 3.91 9.34 27.70
N VAL A 161 4.19 10.17 26.68
CA VAL A 161 3.65 9.99 25.32
C VAL A 161 4.22 8.73 24.67
N ARG A 162 5.54 8.51 24.77
CA ARG A 162 6.18 7.29 24.26
C ARG A 162 5.64 6.02 24.94
N GLU A 163 5.47 6.06 26.26
CA GLU A 163 4.88 4.93 27.00
C GLU A 163 3.41 4.70 26.61
N GLU A 164 2.64 5.76 26.37
CA GLU A 164 1.26 5.63 25.91
C GLU A 164 1.18 5.00 24.52
N ALA A 165 2.01 5.43 23.57
CA ALA A 165 2.08 4.82 22.24
C ALA A 165 2.37 3.30 22.32
N LYS A 166 3.27 2.87 23.23
CA LYS A 166 3.58 1.44 23.47
C LYS A 166 2.40 0.68 24.07
N LYS A 167 1.63 1.30 24.98
CA LYS A 167 0.41 0.68 25.53
C LYS A 167 -0.67 0.52 24.47
N VAL A 168 -0.86 1.51 23.62
CA VAL A 168 -1.78 1.44 22.49
C VAL A 168 -1.40 0.29 21.56
N ALA A 169 -0.11 0.15 21.21
CA ALA A 169 0.35 -0.99 20.42
C ALA A 169 0.06 -2.33 21.11
N THR A 170 0.30 -2.41 22.41
CA THR A 170 0.03 -3.62 23.19
C THR A 170 -1.44 -3.99 23.17
N PHE A 171 -2.34 -3.02 23.35
CA PHE A 171 -3.79 -3.22 23.28
C PHE A 171 -4.23 -3.80 21.92
N TRP A 172 -3.80 -3.19 20.82
CA TRP A 172 -4.19 -3.67 19.49
C TRP A 172 -3.61 -5.04 19.15
N LEU A 173 -2.36 -5.31 19.51
CA LEU A 173 -1.72 -6.60 19.24
C LEU A 173 -2.25 -7.73 20.13
N ARG A 174 -2.43 -7.48 21.43
CA ARG A 174 -2.78 -8.54 22.40
C ARG A 174 -4.26 -8.66 22.66
N ASP A 175 -4.94 -7.52 22.87
CA ASP A 175 -6.35 -7.55 23.29
C ASP A 175 -7.28 -7.57 22.07
N MET A 176 -6.93 -6.87 20.99
CA MET A 176 -7.71 -6.85 19.75
C MET A 176 -7.26 -7.92 18.74
N GLY A 177 -6.04 -8.45 18.88
CA GLY A 177 -5.55 -9.61 18.14
C GLY A 177 -5.06 -9.33 16.71
N VAL A 178 -4.70 -8.07 16.40
CA VAL A 178 -4.16 -7.72 15.08
C VAL A 178 -2.74 -8.24 14.88
N ASP A 179 -2.29 -8.35 13.64
CA ASP A 179 -0.99 -8.90 13.28
C ASP A 179 0.08 -7.83 13.02
N GLY A 180 -0.26 -6.56 13.20
CA GLY A 180 0.68 -5.45 13.03
C GLY A 180 0.03 -4.14 12.64
N PHE A 181 0.83 -3.23 12.13
CA PHE A 181 0.44 -1.84 11.91
C PHE A 181 0.94 -1.27 10.58
N ARG A 182 0.12 -0.41 9.99
CA ARG A 182 0.64 0.68 9.15
C ARG A 182 0.81 1.90 10.05
N LEU A 183 1.98 2.48 10.08
CA LEU A 183 2.25 3.69 10.85
C LEU A 183 2.12 4.91 9.97
N ASP A 184 1.19 5.79 10.37
CA ASP A 184 0.90 7.06 9.71
C ASP A 184 2.01 8.08 9.92
N ALA A 185 2.32 8.88 8.91
CA ALA A 185 3.13 10.11 8.99
C ALA A 185 4.45 9.97 9.78
N VAL A 186 5.13 8.84 9.66
CA VAL A 186 6.32 8.48 10.44
C VAL A 186 7.40 9.58 10.51
N PRO A 187 7.69 10.35 9.45
CA PRO A 187 8.74 11.38 9.49
C PRO A 187 8.47 12.56 10.42
N TYR A 188 7.22 12.74 10.87
CA TYR A 188 6.77 13.94 11.59
C TYR A 188 6.56 13.74 13.09
N LEU A 189 6.98 12.57 13.63
CA LEU A 189 6.74 12.20 15.03
C LEU A 189 7.42 13.11 16.05
N LEU A 190 8.55 13.71 15.69
CA LEU A 190 9.29 14.57 16.60
C LEU A 190 10.06 15.65 15.83
N GLU A 191 9.90 16.92 16.25
CA GLU A 191 10.66 18.07 15.77
C GLU A 191 11.74 18.45 16.76
N GLU A 192 12.95 18.78 16.25
CA GLU A 192 14.12 19.17 17.06
C GLU A 192 14.74 20.45 16.51
N GLY A 193 14.58 21.56 17.22
CA GLY A 193 15.10 22.84 16.79
C GLY A 193 14.55 23.28 15.43
N SER A 194 15.40 23.32 14.40
CA SER A 194 15.01 23.62 13.02
C SER A 194 14.66 22.37 12.19
N CYS A 195 14.88 21.18 12.74
CA CYS A 195 14.49 19.93 12.11
C CYS A 195 12.99 19.69 12.35
N ASN A 196 12.21 19.46 11.29
CA ASN A 196 10.78 19.22 11.37
C ASN A 196 10.31 17.97 10.59
N THR A 197 11.25 17.15 10.12
CA THR A 197 10.96 15.89 9.44
C THR A 197 12.16 14.95 9.50
N GLY A 198 11.94 13.71 9.89
CA GLY A 198 13.00 12.70 9.99
C GLY A 198 14.12 13.08 10.96
N CYS A 199 13.79 13.71 12.08
CA CYS A 199 14.73 14.15 13.08
C CYS A 199 15.33 12.98 13.87
N ALA A 200 16.49 13.19 14.53
CA ALA A 200 17.17 12.13 15.28
C ALA A 200 16.27 11.49 16.35
N GLY A 201 15.46 12.30 17.04
CA GLY A 201 14.49 11.81 18.03
C GLY A 201 13.39 10.94 17.43
N THR A 202 12.94 11.23 16.21
CA THR A 202 12.00 10.36 15.47
C THR A 202 12.60 8.97 15.29
N HIS A 203 13.83 8.87 14.80
CA HIS A 203 14.52 7.60 14.62
C HIS A 203 14.75 6.87 15.95
N ALA A 204 15.16 7.60 17.01
CA ALA A 204 15.35 7.02 18.34
C ALA A 204 14.03 6.43 18.89
N PHE A 205 12.92 7.15 18.76
CA PHE A 205 11.62 6.65 19.19
C PHE A 205 11.18 5.43 18.36
N LEU A 206 11.39 5.41 17.06
CA LEU A 206 11.03 4.28 16.21
C LEU A 206 11.80 3.01 16.58
N HIS A 207 13.09 3.11 16.93
CA HIS A 207 13.87 1.99 17.49
C HIS A 207 13.27 1.49 18.81
N GLU A 208 12.92 2.41 19.72
CA GLU A 208 12.28 2.09 20.99
C GLU A 208 10.92 1.39 20.77
N TYR A 209 10.13 1.90 19.85
CA TYR A 209 8.81 1.38 19.53
C TYR A 209 8.88 -0.01 18.85
N ALA A 210 9.78 -0.19 17.90
CA ALA A 210 10.02 -1.48 17.24
C ALA A 210 10.48 -2.53 18.25
N ALA A 211 11.43 -2.20 19.13
CA ALA A 211 11.89 -3.10 20.18
C ALA A 211 10.75 -3.51 21.14
N HIS A 212 9.83 -2.58 21.45
CA HIS A 212 8.64 -2.92 22.25
C HIS A 212 7.73 -3.90 21.52
N ILE A 213 7.41 -3.63 20.23
CA ILE A 213 6.59 -4.54 19.40
C ILE A 213 7.22 -5.93 19.34
N ASP A 214 8.52 -6.01 19.04
CA ASP A 214 9.25 -7.28 18.98
C ASP A 214 9.20 -8.05 20.29
N SER A 215 9.22 -7.35 21.42
CA SER A 215 9.14 -7.98 22.75
C SER A 215 7.78 -8.58 23.06
N ILE A 216 6.70 -8.04 22.49
CA ILE A 216 5.32 -8.48 22.80
C ILE A 216 4.71 -9.33 21.69
N ALA A 217 5.15 -9.15 20.44
CA ALA A 217 4.63 -9.82 19.26
C ALA A 217 5.70 -9.91 18.16
N PRO A 218 6.72 -10.79 18.29
CA PRO A 218 7.89 -10.83 17.39
C PRO A 218 7.55 -11.19 15.92
N ALA A 219 6.34 -11.65 15.65
CA ALA A 219 5.83 -11.92 14.30
C ALA A 219 4.99 -10.76 13.73
N ALA A 220 4.83 -9.67 14.47
CA ALA A 220 4.06 -8.52 14.00
C ALA A 220 4.76 -7.85 12.81
N TYR A 221 3.97 -7.47 11.81
CA TYR A 221 4.46 -6.75 10.65
C TYR A 221 4.16 -5.26 10.79
N THR A 222 5.15 -4.42 10.53
CA THR A 222 4.96 -2.96 10.53
C THR A 222 5.39 -2.37 9.20
N VAL A 223 4.55 -1.47 8.65
CA VAL A 223 4.87 -0.70 7.46
C VAL A 223 4.71 0.78 7.74
N GLY A 224 5.75 1.56 7.50
CA GLY A 224 5.77 3.00 7.74
C GLY A 224 5.42 3.80 6.50
N GLU A 225 4.65 4.86 6.69
CA GLU A 225 4.45 5.88 5.69
C GLU A 225 5.54 6.95 5.82
N ALA A 226 6.46 6.96 4.86
CA ALA A 226 7.48 7.99 4.70
C ALA A 226 7.50 8.43 3.24
N TRP A 227 6.87 9.56 2.95
CA TRP A 227 6.82 10.13 1.61
C TRP A 227 8.21 10.61 1.15
N GLY A 228 8.58 10.24 -0.06
CA GLY A 228 9.82 10.66 -0.67
C GLY A 228 10.50 9.58 -1.50
N ASN A 229 11.72 9.87 -1.89
CA ASN A 229 12.57 8.94 -2.63
C ASN A 229 13.32 7.98 -1.68
N ILE A 230 14.08 7.05 -2.27
CA ILE A 230 14.85 6.07 -1.49
C ILE A 230 15.82 6.74 -0.48
N ALA A 231 16.40 7.89 -0.78
CA ALA A 231 17.31 8.57 0.14
C ALA A 231 16.60 9.08 1.40
N THR A 232 15.31 9.46 1.29
CA THR A 232 14.44 9.83 2.41
C THR A 232 14.12 8.63 3.30
N VAL A 233 13.92 7.46 2.70
CA VAL A 233 13.46 6.25 3.41
C VAL A 233 14.63 5.43 4.00
N LEU A 234 15.80 5.45 3.37
CA LEU A 234 16.98 4.68 3.81
C LEU A 234 17.37 4.88 5.29
N PRO A 235 17.32 6.10 5.88
CA PRO A 235 17.67 6.31 7.28
C PRO A 235 16.80 5.54 8.29
N TYR A 236 15.63 5.06 7.88
CA TYR A 236 14.72 4.28 8.72
C TYR A 236 15.06 2.79 8.79
N TYR A 237 16.04 2.33 8.01
CA TYR A 237 16.51 0.93 8.03
C TYR A 237 17.81 0.79 8.83
N PRO A 238 18.12 -0.44 9.33
CA PRO A 238 17.39 -1.70 9.09
C PRO A 238 16.36 -2.07 10.18
N ASP A 239 16.29 -1.41 11.31
CA ASP A 239 15.77 -1.92 12.57
C ASP A 239 14.72 -1.02 13.27
N GLN A 240 14.08 -0.11 12.51
CA GLN A 240 12.99 0.72 13.05
C GLN A 240 11.62 0.09 12.79
N LEU A 241 11.29 -0.17 11.54
CA LEU A 241 10.06 -0.88 11.18
C LEU A 241 10.37 -2.02 10.21
N THR A 242 9.42 -2.93 10.02
CA THR A 242 9.62 -4.07 9.11
C THR A 242 9.79 -3.61 7.67
N SER A 243 9.01 -2.61 7.24
CA SER A 243 8.96 -2.14 5.84
C SER A 243 8.53 -0.67 5.78
N TYR A 244 8.69 -0.07 4.60
CA TYR A 244 8.17 1.25 4.26
C TYR A 244 7.55 1.23 2.86
N PHE A 245 6.56 2.10 2.62
CA PHE A 245 5.99 2.27 1.29
C PHE A 245 7.01 2.87 0.32
N ALA A 246 7.05 2.33 -0.89
CA ALA A 246 7.97 2.76 -1.94
C ALA A 246 7.27 3.69 -2.94
N PHE A 247 6.88 4.90 -2.52
CA PHE A 247 6.14 5.87 -3.34
C PHE A 247 6.87 6.25 -4.63
N GLU A 248 8.21 6.38 -4.60
CA GLU A 248 9.02 6.62 -5.81
C GLU A 248 8.80 5.54 -6.88
N LEU A 249 8.56 4.29 -6.46
CA LEU A 249 8.28 3.20 -7.39
C LEU A 249 6.86 3.29 -7.97
N ALA A 250 5.88 3.74 -7.19
CA ALA A 250 4.52 3.97 -7.65
C ALA A 250 4.52 4.99 -8.79
N ASP A 251 5.17 6.14 -8.58
CA ASP A 251 5.29 7.21 -9.58
C ASP A 251 6.01 6.71 -10.84
N SER A 252 7.07 5.92 -10.68
CA SER A 252 7.84 5.35 -11.78
C SER A 252 7.01 4.36 -12.61
N LEU A 253 6.25 3.48 -11.95
CA LEU A 253 5.37 2.50 -12.61
C LEU A 253 4.25 3.21 -13.39
N ILE A 254 3.53 4.10 -12.74
CA ILE A 254 2.44 4.86 -13.35
C ILE A 254 2.96 5.70 -14.52
N SER A 255 4.08 6.39 -14.36
CA SER A 255 4.70 7.20 -15.42
C SER A 255 5.11 6.34 -16.61
N ALA A 256 5.77 5.21 -16.40
CA ALA A 256 6.18 4.29 -17.45
C ALA A 256 4.99 3.78 -18.27
N VAL A 257 3.94 3.30 -17.59
CA VAL A 257 2.73 2.81 -18.25
C VAL A 257 1.96 3.92 -18.96
N ARG A 258 1.88 5.12 -18.36
CA ARG A 258 1.18 6.27 -18.92
C ARG A 258 1.86 6.77 -20.20
N THR A 259 3.19 6.87 -20.19
CA THR A 259 4.00 7.41 -21.31
C THR A 259 4.34 6.36 -22.35
N GLY A 260 4.20 5.07 -22.04
CA GLY A 260 4.62 3.97 -22.91
C GLY A 260 6.13 3.79 -22.99
N SER A 261 6.89 4.24 -21.98
CA SER A 261 8.36 4.20 -21.95
C SER A 261 8.86 3.33 -20.82
N ALA A 262 9.71 2.36 -21.13
CA ALA A 262 10.39 1.50 -20.15
C ALA A 262 11.65 2.14 -19.55
N ALA A 263 12.04 3.32 -20.04
CA ALA A 263 13.27 3.99 -19.63
C ALA A 263 13.26 4.29 -18.12
N GLY A 264 14.29 3.80 -17.43
CA GLY A 264 14.46 4.04 -16.00
C GLY A 264 13.55 3.23 -15.06
N LEU A 265 12.51 2.55 -15.55
CA LEU A 265 11.55 1.83 -14.71
C LEU A 265 12.21 0.87 -13.71
N LEU A 266 13.13 0.03 -14.17
CA LEU A 266 13.77 -0.96 -13.31
C LEU A 266 14.84 -0.38 -12.38
N SER A 267 15.34 0.83 -12.65
CA SER A 267 16.46 1.42 -11.91
C SER A 267 16.14 1.64 -10.41
N GLY A 268 14.94 2.11 -10.10
CA GLY A 268 14.49 2.28 -8.71
C GLY A 268 14.41 0.95 -7.97
N PHE A 269 13.81 -0.07 -8.59
CA PHE A 269 13.72 -1.42 -8.02
C PHE A 269 15.09 -2.06 -7.78
N LEU A 270 16.02 -1.91 -8.73
CA LEU A 270 17.40 -2.41 -8.59
C LEU A 270 18.12 -1.70 -7.45
N ARG A 271 17.99 -0.37 -7.37
CA ARG A 271 18.58 0.41 -6.29
C ARG A 271 18.06 -0.03 -4.92
N LEU A 272 16.73 -0.23 -4.76
CA LEU A 272 16.16 -0.77 -3.53
C LEU A 272 16.70 -2.16 -3.23
N GLN A 273 16.69 -3.05 -4.20
CA GLN A 273 17.16 -4.43 -4.05
C GLN A 273 18.63 -4.53 -3.64
N ASP A 274 19.48 -3.61 -4.13
CA ASP A 274 20.91 -3.62 -3.84
C ASP A 274 21.26 -2.87 -2.54
N THR A 275 20.34 -2.08 -2.01
CA THR A 275 20.58 -1.22 -0.84
C THR A 275 19.88 -1.73 0.41
N LEU A 276 18.68 -2.31 0.28
CA LEU A 276 17.84 -2.73 1.41
C LEU A 276 17.84 -4.25 1.59
N PRO A 277 17.58 -4.72 2.81
CA PRO A 277 17.28 -6.14 3.03
C PRO A 277 16.14 -6.62 2.13
N ALA A 278 16.21 -7.86 1.68
CA ALA A 278 15.21 -8.44 0.80
C ALA A 278 13.80 -8.28 1.39
N TYR A 279 12.84 -7.88 0.56
CA TYR A 279 11.41 -7.75 0.90
C TYR A 279 11.07 -6.75 2.01
N ARG A 280 11.97 -5.83 2.29
CA ARG A 280 11.78 -4.78 3.31
C ARG A 280 11.18 -3.48 2.73
N TRP A 281 10.57 -3.53 1.54
CA TRP A 281 9.84 -2.41 0.94
C TRP A 281 8.50 -2.86 0.37
N SER A 282 7.54 -1.95 0.35
CA SER A 282 6.15 -2.22 -0.04
C SER A 282 5.74 -1.34 -1.22
N PRO A 283 5.80 -1.88 -2.47
CA PRO A 283 5.32 -1.17 -3.65
C PRO A 283 3.79 -1.15 -3.67
N LEU A 284 3.23 -0.08 -4.27
CA LEU A 284 1.81 0.14 -4.51
C LEU A 284 1.67 0.93 -5.83
N LEU A 285 0.46 1.06 -6.36
CA LEU A 285 0.17 1.96 -7.48
C LEU A 285 -0.53 3.23 -7.00
N SER A 286 -1.44 3.11 -6.03
CA SER A 286 -2.16 4.20 -5.37
C SER A 286 -2.59 3.75 -3.97
N ASN A 287 -3.09 4.69 -3.17
CA ASN A 287 -3.68 4.46 -1.85
C ASN A 287 -4.86 5.43 -1.64
N HIS A 288 -5.38 5.48 -0.40
CA HIS A 288 -6.51 6.33 -0.01
C HIS A 288 -6.24 7.85 -0.07
N ASP A 289 -4.97 8.28 -0.19
CA ASP A 289 -4.56 9.70 -0.26
C ASP A 289 -4.22 10.18 -1.67
N GLY A 290 -4.02 9.24 -2.59
CA GLY A 290 -3.65 9.50 -3.98
C GLY A 290 -4.79 9.33 -4.97
N THR A 291 -4.71 10.04 -6.11
CA THR A 291 -5.59 9.78 -7.25
C THR A 291 -5.55 8.30 -7.63
N ARG A 292 -6.71 7.67 -7.80
CA ARG A 292 -6.81 6.24 -8.11
C ARG A 292 -6.09 5.87 -9.41
N THR A 293 -5.46 4.72 -9.44
CA THR A 293 -4.68 4.18 -10.56
C THR A 293 -5.39 4.30 -11.91
N MET A 294 -6.66 3.91 -11.98
CA MET A 294 -7.44 3.98 -13.23
C MET A 294 -7.59 5.43 -13.73
N THR A 295 -7.80 6.39 -12.84
CA THR A 295 -7.85 7.82 -13.18
C THR A 295 -6.50 8.32 -13.71
N LEU A 296 -5.39 7.98 -13.03
CA LEU A 296 -4.02 8.33 -13.46
C LEU A 296 -3.69 7.79 -14.85
N LEU A 297 -4.26 6.64 -15.21
CA LEU A 297 -4.08 5.98 -16.49
C LEU A 297 -5.11 6.40 -17.57
N GLY A 298 -5.96 7.39 -17.25
CA GLY A 298 -6.94 7.95 -18.19
C GLY A 298 -8.10 7.01 -18.53
N GLY A 299 -8.47 6.10 -17.64
CA GLY A 299 -9.54 5.13 -17.87
C GLY A 299 -9.16 3.97 -18.81
N ASP A 300 -7.87 3.83 -19.18
CA ASP A 300 -7.40 2.82 -20.11
C ASP A 300 -7.16 1.47 -19.39
N VAL A 301 -8.09 0.54 -19.59
CA VAL A 301 -8.05 -0.80 -18.98
C VAL A 301 -6.78 -1.57 -19.38
N ALA A 302 -6.29 -1.43 -20.62
CA ALA A 302 -5.07 -2.12 -21.04
C ALA A 302 -3.84 -1.59 -20.29
N LYS A 303 -3.78 -0.30 -20.01
CA LYS A 303 -2.75 0.30 -19.14
C LYS A 303 -2.90 -0.19 -17.69
N ALA A 304 -4.12 -0.28 -17.16
CA ALA A 304 -4.35 -0.80 -15.80
C ALA A 304 -3.91 -2.28 -15.69
N ARG A 305 -4.18 -3.09 -16.71
CA ARG A 305 -3.67 -4.48 -16.78
C ARG A 305 -2.15 -4.56 -16.75
N LEU A 306 -1.46 -3.68 -17.49
CA LEU A 306 0.01 -3.58 -17.45
C LEU A 306 0.52 -3.17 -16.07
N ALA A 307 -0.06 -2.13 -15.48
CA ALA A 307 0.35 -1.62 -14.17
C ALA A 307 0.21 -2.70 -13.09
N GLY A 308 -0.94 -3.39 -13.03
CA GLY A 308 -1.17 -4.52 -12.13
C GLY A 308 -0.20 -5.69 -12.38
N THR A 309 0.09 -6.02 -13.65
CA THR A 309 1.07 -7.07 -13.97
C THR A 309 2.46 -6.69 -13.47
N LEU A 310 2.90 -5.46 -13.68
CA LEU A 310 4.21 -5.00 -13.22
C LEU A 310 4.27 -4.96 -11.68
N LEU A 311 3.27 -4.39 -11.00
CA LEU A 311 3.21 -4.37 -9.54
C LEU A 311 3.34 -5.78 -8.96
N LEU A 312 2.58 -6.74 -9.50
CA LEU A 312 2.48 -8.09 -8.95
C LEU A 312 3.60 -9.04 -9.41
N THR A 313 4.42 -8.65 -10.39
CA THR A 313 5.59 -9.44 -10.82
C THR A 313 6.93 -8.84 -10.40
N LEU A 314 7.00 -7.55 -10.07
CA LEU A 314 8.21 -6.89 -9.52
C LEU A 314 8.43 -7.27 -8.04
N PRO A 315 9.66 -7.10 -7.50
CA PRO A 315 9.95 -7.47 -6.11
C PRO A 315 9.33 -6.51 -5.08
N GLY A 316 9.31 -6.91 -3.81
CA GLY A 316 8.70 -6.22 -2.68
C GLY A 316 7.41 -6.90 -2.20
N LEU A 317 6.82 -6.43 -1.12
CA LEU A 317 5.49 -6.85 -0.66
C LEU A 317 4.45 -5.87 -1.22
N PRO A 318 3.70 -6.22 -2.29
CA PRO A 318 2.78 -5.29 -2.91
C PRO A 318 1.54 -5.04 -2.07
N PHE A 319 1.09 -3.77 -2.06
CA PHE A 319 -0.18 -3.32 -1.52
C PHE A 319 -1.11 -2.93 -2.67
N VAL A 320 -2.39 -3.27 -2.52
CA VAL A 320 -3.46 -2.97 -3.49
C VAL A 320 -4.60 -2.28 -2.77
N TYR A 321 -4.98 -1.09 -3.21
CA TYR A 321 -6.08 -0.33 -2.65
C TYR A 321 -7.43 -0.86 -3.15
N TYR A 322 -8.43 -1.02 -2.28
CA TYR A 322 -9.73 -1.59 -2.66
C TYR A 322 -10.32 -0.92 -3.89
N GLY A 323 -10.85 -1.73 -4.80
CA GLY A 323 -11.42 -1.28 -6.06
C GLY A 323 -10.38 -1.02 -7.18
N GLU A 324 -9.08 -1.08 -6.90
CA GLU A 324 -8.04 -1.04 -7.94
C GLU A 324 -8.15 -2.25 -8.87
N GLU A 325 -8.44 -3.41 -8.30
CA GLU A 325 -8.59 -4.68 -9.02
C GLU A 325 -9.78 -4.72 -9.99
N ILE A 326 -10.76 -3.85 -9.79
CA ILE A 326 -11.89 -3.68 -10.75
C ILE A 326 -11.77 -2.41 -11.59
N GLY A 327 -10.76 -1.58 -11.33
CA GLY A 327 -10.52 -0.35 -12.07
C GLY A 327 -11.41 0.83 -11.64
N MET A 328 -11.76 0.93 -10.36
CA MET A 328 -12.47 2.12 -9.84
C MET A 328 -11.68 3.39 -10.10
N THR A 329 -12.38 4.42 -10.55
CA THR A 329 -11.84 5.77 -10.70
C THR A 329 -11.97 6.58 -9.41
N GLY A 330 -11.31 7.72 -9.32
CA GLY A 330 -11.41 8.67 -8.21
C GLY A 330 -10.27 9.67 -8.22
N ASP A 331 -10.59 10.91 -7.89
CA ASP A 331 -9.64 12.02 -7.77
C ASP A 331 -10.03 12.89 -6.57
N LYS A 332 -9.15 13.81 -6.17
CA LYS A 332 -9.45 14.79 -5.09
C LYS A 332 -10.80 15.51 -5.33
N PRO A 333 -11.53 15.89 -4.27
CA PRO A 333 -11.16 15.84 -2.85
C PRO A 333 -11.21 14.42 -2.26
N ASP A 334 -10.62 14.23 -1.06
CA ASP A 334 -10.40 12.92 -0.43
C ASP A 334 -11.64 12.00 -0.36
N PRO A 335 -12.86 12.48 -0.03
CA PRO A 335 -14.04 11.62 -0.07
C PRO A 335 -14.25 10.93 -1.43
N ARG A 336 -13.87 11.62 -2.52
CA ARG A 336 -14.00 11.09 -3.89
C ARG A 336 -12.94 10.03 -4.26
N LEU A 337 -11.83 9.98 -3.51
CA LEU A 337 -10.85 8.89 -3.58
C LEU A 337 -11.35 7.63 -2.88
N ARG A 338 -12.24 7.80 -1.87
CA ARG A 338 -12.65 6.80 -0.88
C ARG A 338 -14.12 6.38 -1.03
N THR A 339 -14.66 6.47 -2.26
CA THR A 339 -16.06 6.16 -2.56
C THR A 339 -16.41 4.70 -2.28
N PRO A 340 -17.71 4.37 -2.09
CA PRO A 340 -18.17 3.01 -1.86
C PRO A 340 -17.68 2.00 -2.90
N MET A 341 -17.30 0.81 -2.44
CA MET A 341 -16.91 -0.32 -3.29
C MET A 341 -18.06 -0.72 -4.20
N GLN A 342 -17.77 -0.90 -5.48
CA GLN A 342 -18.76 -1.16 -6.52
C GLN A 342 -18.99 -2.67 -6.71
N TRP A 343 -19.84 -3.27 -5.86
CA TRP A 343 -20.12 -4.70 -5.89
C TRP A 343 -21.01 -5.12 -7.05
N SER A 344 -22.08 -4.37 -7.33
CA SER A 344 -23.06 -4.71 -8.35
C SER A 344 -23.77 -3.47 -8.87
N PRO A 345 -24.33 -3.49 -10.12
CA PRO A 345 -24.99 -2.35 -10.76
C PRO A 345 -26.43 -2.17 -10.26
N VAL A 346 -26.61 -2.06 -8.95
CA VAL A 346 -27.90 -1.81 -8.29
C VAL A 346 -27.84 -0.52 -7.49
N PRO A 347 -28.96 0.05 -7.04
CA PRO A 347 -28.94 1.19 -6.11
C PRO A 347 -28.05 0.88 -4.90
N GLY A 348 -27.26 1.89 -4.44
CA GLY A 348 -26.26 1.67 -3.40
C GLY A 348 -25.05 0.84 -3.83
N VAL A 349 -24.92 0.53 -5.13
CA VAL A 349 -23.84 -0.24 -5.78
C VAL A 349 -23.57 -1.61 -5.14
N GLY A 350 -24.55 -2.18 -4.43
CA GLY A 350 -24.39 -3.39 -3.63
C GLY A 350 -23.52 -3.21 -2.38
N PHE A 351 -23.10 -1.98 -2.10
CA PHE A 351 -22.42 -1.59 -0.89
C PHE A 351 -23.40 -1.46 0.28
N THR A 352 -24.53 -0.79 0.06
CA THR A 352 -25.58 -0.52 1.05
C THR A 352 -26.96 -0.73 0.47
N THR A 353 -27.94 -0.98 1.33
CA THR A 353 -29.38 -0.89 1.01
C THR A 353 -29.96 0.51 1.27
N GLY A 354 -29.22 1.36 1.99
CA GLY A 354 -29.57 2.72 2.28
C GLY A 354 -28.95 3.74 1.32
N LYS A 355 -28.80 4.97 1.76
CA LYS A 355 -28.09 6.04 1.04
C LYS A 355 -26.62 6.00 1.41
N PRO A 356 -25.69 5.75 0.46
CA PRO A 356 -24.27 5.77 0.77
C PRO A 356 -23.80 7.11 1.38
N TRP A 357 -22.84 7.06 2.30
CA TRP A 357 -22.22 8.23 2.93
C TRP A 357 -21.57 9.17 1.92
N GLU A 358 -21.00 8.61 0.84
CA GLU A 358 -20.47 9.33 -0.31
C GLU A 358 -21.03 8.72 -1.60
N SER A 359 -21.24 9.56 -2.62
CA SER A 359 -21.79 9.11 -3.89
C SER A 359 -20.83 8.18 -4.61
N PRO A 360 -21.28 7.03 -5.18
CA PRO A 360 -20.45 6.19 -6.03
C PRO A 360 -19.85 6.96 -7.20
N GLN A 361 -18.83 6.39 -7.84
CA GLN A 361 -18.25 6.96 -9.04
C GLN A 361 -19.22 6.87 -10.24
N PRO A 362 -19.08 7.75 -11.25
CA PRO A 362 -19.99 7.76 -12.42
C PRO A 362 -20.02 6.44 -13.20
N ASP A 363 -18.95 5.64 -13.15
CA ASP A 363 -18.80 4.35 -13.83
C ASP A 363 -19.38 3.16 -13.06
N SER A 364 -20.02 3.41 -11.91
CA SER A 364 -20.50 2.39 -10.97
C SER A 364 -21.58 1.45 -11.52
N LEU A 365 -22.16 1.74 -12.67
CA LEU A 365 -23.09 0.81 -13.34
C LEU A 365 -22.38 -0.20 -14.26
N THR A 366 -21.12 0.04 -14.62
CA THR A 366 -20.34 -0.80 -15.55
C THR A 366 -19.11 -1.39 -14.90
N THR A 367 -18.47 -0.65 -14.00
CA THR A 367 -17.26 -1.06 -13.27
C THR A 367 -17.63 -1.65 -11.92
N THR A 368 -18.03 -2.94 -11.91
CA THR A 368 -18.46 -3.63 -10.69
C THR A 368 -17.82 -5.01 -10.57
N VAL A 369 -17.71 -5.52 -9.33
CA VAL A 369 -17.27 -6.89 -9.07
C VAL A 369 -18.13 -7.89 -9.84
N SER A 370 -19.46 -7.78 -9.74
CA SER A 370 -20.38 -8.74 -10.37
C SER A 370 -20.33 -8.77 -11.89
N ALA A 371 -19.96 -7.65 -12.53
CA ALA A 371 -19.80 -7.59 -13.99
C ALA A 371 -18.48 -8.27 -14.42
N GLN A 372 -17.43 -8.16 -13.61
CA GLN A 372 -16.10 -8.66 -13.93
C GLN A 372 -15.85 -10.10 -13.46
N ASP A 373 -16.55 -10.56 -12.45
CA ASP A 373 -16.34 -11.86 -11.81
C ASP A 373 -16.45 -13.03 -12.80
N LYS A 374 -17.42 -12.98 -13.71
CA LYS A 374 -17.70 -14.03 -14.71
C LYS A 374 -16.93 -13.87 -16.02
N ASP A 375 -16.23 -12.75 -16.22
CA ASP A 375 -15.43 -12.50 -17.42
C ASP A 375 -13.97 -12.88 -17.18
N PRO A 376 -13.46 -14.00 -17.73
CA PRO A 376 -12.07 -14.40 -17.57
C PRO A 376 -11.06 -13.35 -18.05
N GLY A 377 -11.45 -12.51 -19.03
CA GLY A 377 -10.63 -11.43 -19.58
C GLY A 377 -10.64 -10.15 -18.76
N SER A 378 -11.43 -10.07 -17.67
CA SER A 378 -11.57 -8.87 -16.86
C SER A 378 -10.30 -8.48 -16.11
N LEU A 379 -10.26 -7.23 -15.63
CA LEU A 379 -9.17 -6.73 -14.78
C LEU A 379 -9.15 -7.49 -13.44
N LEU A 380 -10.32 -7.70 -12.82
CA LEU A 380 -10.46 -8.47 -11.57
C LEU A 380 -9.85 -9.86 -11.68
N ASN A 381 -10.19 -10.61 -12.74
CA ASN A 381 -9.67 -11.95 -12.92
C ASN A 381 -8.19 -11.97 -13.28
N LEU A 382 -7.64 -10.92 -13.88
CA LEU A 382 -6.20 -10.76 -14.03
C LEU A 382 -5.51 -10.57 -12.67
N TYR A 383 -6.02 -9.67 -11.80
CA TYR A 383 -5.48 -9.48 -10.45
C TYR A 383 -5.51 -10.79 -9.65
N ARG A 384 -6.63 -11.51 -9.62
CA ARG A 384 -6.73 -12.84 -8.99
C ARG A 384 -5.63 -13.77 -9.46
N ARG A 385 -5.50 -13.97 -10.77
CA ARG A 385 -4.47 -14.85 -11.33
C ARG A 385 -3.05 -14.43 -10.96
N LEU A 386 -2.74 -13.14 -11.04
CA LEU A 386 -1.40 -12.63 -10.72
C LEU A 386 -1.07 -12.76 -9.23
N ILE A 387 -2.03 -12.51 -8.34
CA ILE A 387 -1.83 -12.61 -6.89
C ILE A 387 -1.61 -14.08 -6.49
N HIS A 388 -2.47 -14.99 -6.98
CA HIS A 388 -2.30 -16.43 -6.76
C HIS A 388 -1.01 -16.95 -7.38
N LEU A 389 -0.69 -16.54 -8.60
CA LEU A 389 0.57 -16.90 -9.27
C LEU A 389 1.77 -16.44 -8.44
N ARG A 390 1.75 -15.19 -7.96
CA ARG A 390 2.84 -14.66 -7.11
C ARG A 390 3.02 -15.49 -5.84
N SER A 391 1.94 -15.87 -5.20
CA SER A 391 1.97 -16.66 -3.96
C SER A 391 2.46 -18.08 -4.18
N ALA A 392 2.12 -18.70 -5.32
CA ALA A 392 2.48 -20.07 -5.66
C ALA A 392 3.85 -20.21 -6.32
N ASN A 393 4.42 -19.14 -6.89
CA ASN A 393 5.68 -19.19 -7.64
C ASN A 393 6.81 -18.54 -6.84
N ALA A 394 7.80 -19.35 -6.43
CA ALA A 394 8.93 -18.90 -5.60
C ALA A 394 9.73 -17.76 -6.25
N ALA A 395 9.90 -17.76 -7.59
CA ALA A 395 10.61 -16.69 -8.27
C ALA A 395 9.87 -15.37 -8.17
N LEU A 396 8.54 -15.36 -8.30
CA LEU A 396 7.73 -14.14 -8.16
C LEU A 396 7.59 -13.71 -6.70
N ALA A 397 7.45 -14.68 -5.77
CA ALA A 397 7.34 -14.39 -4.34
C ALA A 397 8.63 -13.76 -3.79
N THR A 398 9.77 -14.43 -3.99
CA THR A 398 11.02 -14.15 -3.29
C THR A 398 12.24 -13.92 -4.19
N GLY A 399 12.10 -14.08 -5.52
CA GLY A 399 13.23 -13.99 -6.46
C GLY A 399 13.79 -12.57 -6.61
N ARG A 400 15.10 -12.49 -6.89
CA ARG A 400 15.74 -11.22 -7.27
C ARG A 400 15.29 -10.78 -8.66
N LEU A 401 15.25 -9.48 -8.86
CA LEU A 401 15.10 -8.84 -10.16
C LEU A 401 16.44 -8.84 -10.91
N VAL A 402 16.43 -9.34 -12.14
CA VAL A 402 17.59 -9.31 -13.05
C VAL A 402 17.15 -8.62 -14.35
N PRO A 403 17.65 -7.43 -14.65
CA PRO A 403 17.25 -6.69 -15.84
C PRO A 403 17.79 -7.35 -17.13
N LEU A 404 17.00 -7.24 -18.19
CA LEU A 404 17.39 -7.68 -19.54
C LEU A 404 17.29 -6.51 -20.51
N SER A 405 18.14 -6.51 -21.53
CA SER A 405 18.03 -5.57 -22.65
C SER A 405 16.99 -6.05 -23.66
N ALA A 406 16.06 -5.20 -24.02
CA ALA A 406 15.03 -5.49 -25.01
C ALA A 406 15.24 -4.77 -26.36
N GLY A 407 16.24 -3.88 -26.46
CA GLY A 407 16.53 -3.14 -27.70
C GLY A 407 15.41 -2.20 -28.18
N ASN A 408 14.32 -2.08 -27.43
CA ASN A 408 13.15 -1.26 -27.72
C ASN A 408 12.78 -0.41 -26.49
N PRO A 409 12.69 0.92 -26.60
CA PRO A 409 12.45 1.81 -25.45
C PRO A 409 11.07 1.66 -24.80
N SER A 410 10.12 1.03 -25.49
CA SER A 410 8.78 0.77 -24.95
C SER A 410 8.64 -0.60 -24.29
N VAL A 411 9.66 -1.46 -24.38
CA VAL A 411 9.60 -2.81 -23.82
C VAL A 411 10.46 -2.91 -22.58
N VAL A 412 9.84 -3.28 -21.48
CA VAL A 412 10.55 -3.72 -20.27
C VAL A 412 10.71 -5.23 -20.27
N ALA A 413 11.93 -5.70 -19.97
CA ALA A 413 12.26 -7.10 -19.87
C ALA A 413 13.08 -7.39 -18.62
N TYR A 414 12.70 -8.41 -17.84
CA TYR A 414 13.44 -8.81 -16.66
C TYR A 414 13.18 -10.26 -16.27
N LEU A 415 14.12 -10.83 -15.52
CA LEU A 415 13.91 -12.10 -14.82
C LEU A 415 13.58 -11.83 -13.35
N ARG A 416 12.73 -12.69 -12.79
CA ARG A 416 12.62 -12.94 -11.36
C ARG A 416 13.23 -14.29 -11.09
N ARG A 417 14.19 -14.37 -10.15
CA ARG A 417 14.96 -15.59 -9.98
C ARG A 417 15.29 -15.89 -8.52
N THR A 418 15.04 -17.14 -8.10
CA THR A 418 15.46 -17.68 -6.80
C THR A 418 15.76 -19.18 -6.94
N GLY A 419 16.95 -19.62 -6.53
CA GLY A 419 17.38 -21.00 -6.75
C GLY A 419 17.26 -21.40 -8.23
N ASP A 420 16.57 -22.49 -8.50
CA ASP A 420 16.30 -23.00 -9.85
C ASP A 420 15.01 -22.44 -10.47
N HIS A 421 14.22 -21.67 -9.71
CA HIS A 421 13.00 -21.06 -10.22
C HIS A 421 13.32 -19.75 -10.93
N THR A 422 12.86 -19.63 -12.17
CA THR A 422 13.05 -18.42 -12.98
C THR A 422 11.78 -18.09 -13.75
N VAL A 423 11.37 -16.83 -13.66
CA VAL A 423 10.27 -16.26 -14.45
C VAL A 423 10.81 -15.10 -15.27
N LEU A 424 10.58 -15.13 -16.59
CA LEU A 424 10.82 -14.03 -17.52
C LEU A 424 9.55 -13.22 -17.66
N VAL A 425 9.64 -11.91 -17.44
CA VAL A 425 8.55 -10.97 -17.67
C VAL A 425 8.93 -10.01 -18.79
N LEU A 426 8.03 -9.87 -19.75
CA LEU A 426 8.11 -8.93 -20.85
C LEU A 426 6.84 -8.08 -20.85
N ALA A 427 6.96 -6.76 -21.00
CA ALA A 427 5.81 -5.89 -21.16
C ALA A 427 6.09 -4.83 -22.22
N ASN A 428 5.21 -4.78 -23.22
CA ASN A 428 5.19 -3.70 -24.20
C ASN A 428 4.29 -2.59 -23.68
N LEU A 429 4.87 -1.52 -23.20
CA LEU A 429 4.17 -0.34 -22.66
C LEU A 429 3.68 0.59 -23.79
N GLY A 430 4.22 0.42 -24.99
CA GLY A 430 3.99 1.30 -26.13
C GLY A 430 2.64 1.12 -26.81
N PRO A 431 2.27 2.08 -27.67
CA PRO A 431 1.02 2.04 -28.43
C PRO A 431 1.08 1.19 -29.71
N ALA A 432 2.26 0.66 -30.08
CA ALA A 432 2.47 -0.13 -31.28
C ALA A 432 2.92 -1.56 -30.94
N ALA A 433 2.55 -2.52 -31.78
CA ALA A 433 3.05 -3.88 -31.69
C ALA A 433 4.56 -3.94 -31.97
N VAL A 434 5.30 -4.77 -31.23
CA VAL A 434 6.75 -4.94 -31.39
C VAL A 434 7.02 -6.33 -31.95
N ALA A 435 7.30 -6.38 -33.26
CA ALA A 435 7.66 -7.61 -33.95
C ALA A 435 9.17 -7.89 -33.85
N GLY A 436 9.55 -9.18 -33.86
CA GLY A 436 10.95 -9.59 -33.87
C GLY A 436 11.75 -9.11 -32.65
N LEU A 437 11.09 -8.92 -31.52
CA LEU A 437 11.77 -8.52 -30.30
C LEU A 437 12.86 -9.49 -29.94
N SER A 438 14.10 -8.99 -29.80
CA SER A 438 15.25 -9.74 -29.33
C SER A 438 15.67 -9.25 -27.96
N ILE A 439 15.77 -10.13 -26.98
CA ILE A 439 16.23 -9.82 -25.64
C ILE A 439 17.58 -10.45 -25.35
N GLY A 440 18.35 -9.82 -24.47
CA GLY A 440 19.67 -10.29 -24.09
C GLY A 440 20.16 -9.78 -22.75
N SER A 441 21.33 -10.27 -22.34
CA SER A 441 22.01 -9.83 -21.12
C SER A 441 23.49 -9.56 -21.37
N ALA A 442 24.04 -8.53 -20.75
CA ALA A 442 25.47 -8.26 -20.74
C ALA A 442 26.23 -9.26 -19.85
N ASP A 443 25.59 -9.66 -18.75
CA ASP A 443 26.16 -10.52 -17.72
C ASP A 443 25.58 -11.93 -17.79
N SER A 444 26.21 -12.86 -17.04
CA SER A 444 25.65 -14.19 -16.77
C SER A 444 24.38 -14.08 -15.92
N VAL A 445 23.24 -14.49 -16.48
CA VAL A 445 21.94 -14.36 -15.84
C VAL A 445 21.20 -15.68 -15.63
N LEU A 446 21.59 -16.71 -16.39
CA LEU A 446 21.00 -18.06 -16.35
C LEU A 446 22.09 -19.14 -16.35
N PRO A 447 21.92 -20.26 -15.64
CA PRO A 447 22.77 -21.43 -15.81
C PRO A 447 22.76 -21.90 -17.26
N PRO A 448 23.91 -22.49 -17.75
CA PRO A 448 23.95 -23.13 -19.07
C PRO A 448 22.91 -24.25 -19.19
N GLY A 449 22.29 -24.37 -20.35
CA GLY A 449 21.30 -25.43 -20.61
C GLY A 449 20.24 -25.02 -21.62
N ARG A 450 19.39 -25.94 -21.97
CA ARG A 450 18.19 -25.70 -22.79
C ARG A 450 17.07 -25.26 -21.88
N TYR A 451 16.31 -24.24 -22.32
CA TYR A 451 15.16 -23.69 -21.60
C TYR A 451 13.90 -23.84 -22.44
N GLU A 452 12.80 -24.19 -21.76
CA GLU A 452 11.45 -24.24 -22.32
C GLU A 452 10.55 -23.27 -21.55
N PRO A 453 10.22 -22.10 -22.16
CA PRO A 453 9.37 -21.09 -21.52
C PRO A 453 7.89 -21.47 -21.60
N ARG A 454 7.22 -21.57 -20.45
CA ARG A 454 5.78 -21.82 -20.32
C ARG A 454 5.06 -20.53 -19.91
N ASN A 455 4.05 -20.12 -20.65
CA ASN A 455 3.24 -18.95 -20.27
C ASN A 455 2.41 -19.26 -19.01
N LEU A 456 2.51 -18.39 -18.03
CA LEU A 456 1.81 -18.51 -16.74
C LEU A 456 0.48 -17.75 -16.70
N LEU A 457 0.22 -16.92 -17.72
CA LEU A 457 -1.06 -16.23 -17.94
C LEU A 457 -1.74 -16.81 -19.18
N GLU A 458 -2.37 -15.96 -19.97
CA GLU A 458 -3.00 -16.33 -21.23
C GLU A 458 -2.08 -16.08 -22.41
N GLY A 459 -2.17 -16.92 -23.44
CA GLY A 459 -1.40 -16.76 -24.68
C GLY A 459 -0.39 -17.89 -24.94
N PRO A 460 0.42 -17.75 -26.00
CA PRO A 460 1.35 -18.78 -26.40
C PRO A 460 2.52 -18.93 -25.43
N ASN A 461 3.09 -20.13 -25.39
CA ASN A 461 4.38 -20.36 -24.75
C ASN A 461 5.49 -19.62 -25.50
N GLY A 462 6.58 -19.32 -24.79
CA GLY A 462 7.78 -18.77 -25.43
C GLY A 462 8.54 -19.81 -26.27
N ALA A 463 9.33 -19.34 -27.22
CA ALA A 463 10.22 -20.21 -27.99
C ALA A 463 11.31 -20.80 -27.09
N ALA A 464 11.62 -22.09 -27.27
CA ALA A 464 12.75 -22.72 -26.58
C ALA A 464 14.07 -22.06 -26.99
N PHE A 465 15.04 -22.00 -26.07
CA PHE A 465 16.34 -21.41 -26.32
C PHE A 465 17.47 -22.13 -25.58
N GLN A 466 18.70 -21.86 -25.98
CA GLN A 466 19.92 -22.43 -25.39
C GLN A 466 20.73 -21.32 -24.71
N VAL A 467 21.16 -21.55 -23.49
CA VAL A 467 22.13 -20.70 -22.78
C VAL A 467 23.51 -21.36 -22.84
N ALA A 468 24.48 -20.60 -23.34
CA ALA A 468 25.87 -21.03 -23.47
C ALA A 468 26.59 -21.15 -22.10
N PRO A 469 27.80 -21.75 -22.00
CA PRO A 469 28.53 -21.90 -20.74
C PRO A 469 28.82 -20.58 -19.98
N ASP A 470 28.84 -19.45 -20.67
CA ASP A 470 29.02 -18.13 -20.04
C ASP A 470 27.76 -17.57 -19.34
N GLY A 471 26.63 -18.28 -19.43
CA GLY A 471 25.41 -17.95 -18.74
C GLY A 471 24.65 -16.72 -19.27
N ARG A 472 25.09 -16.17 -20.42
CA ARG A 472 24.47 -14.97 -21.01
C ARG A 472 23.30 -15.35 -21.91
N LEU A 473 22.25 -14.53 -21.83
CA LEU A 473 21.16 -14.59 -22.79
C LEU A 473 21.55 -13.78 -24.03
N ARG A 474 21.58 -14.46 -25.21
CA ARG A 474 21.99 -13.82 -26.46
C ARG A 474 20.90 -13.88 -27.49
N SER A 475 20.43 -12.67 -27.89
CA SER A 475 19.48 -12.50 -29.00
C SER A 475 18.30 -13.47 -28.95
N TYR A 476 17.77 -13.71 -27.76
CA TYR A 476 16.60 -14.57 -27.59
C TYR A 476 15.34 -13.87 -28.12
N VAL A 477 14.64 -14.53 -29.03
CA VAL A 477 13.37 -14.08 -29.58
C VAL A 477 12.25 -14.88 -28.89
N PRO A 478 11.54 -14.29 -27.90
CA PRO A 478 10.63 -15.04 -27.05
C PRO A 478 9.36 -15.52 -27.74
N VAL A 479 8.92 -14.80 -28.79
CA VAL A 479 7.70 -15.13 -29.56
C VAL A 479 7.96 -14.99 -31.06
N THR A 480 7.33 -15.85 -31.87
CA THR A 480 7.45 -15.83 -33.33
C THR A 480 6.66 -14.71 -34.01
N GLY A 481 5.77 -14.03 -33.29
CA GLY A 481 4.95 -12.92 -33.74
C GLY A 481 5.40 -11.60 -33.16
N ALA A 482 4.43 -10.76 -32.87
CA ALA A 482 4.62 -9.48 -32.20
C ALA A 482 4.13 -9.55 -30.74
N ILE A 483 4.73 -8.73 -29.89
CA ILE A 483 4.16 -8.42 -28.58
C ILE A 483 3.20 -7.25 -28.81
N GLU A 484 1.92 -7.51 -28.57
CA GLU A 484 0.85 -6.55 -28.82
C GLU A 484 1.02 -5.26 -28.01
N PRO A 485 0.44 -4.14 -28.45
CA PRO A 485 0.44 -2.90 -27.68
C PRO A 485 -0.16 -3.10 -26.29
N LYS A 486 0.46 -2.48 -25.29
CA LYS A 486 -0.03 -2.51 -23.89
C LYS A 486 -0.31 -3.93 -23.39
N SER A 487 0.57 -4.88 -23.71
CA SER A 487 0.44 -6.27 -23.31
C SER A 487 1.69 -6.80 -22.62
N SER A 488 1.55 -7.93 -21.94
CA SER A 488 2.64 -8.56 -21.20
C SER A 488 2.68 -10.07 -21.39
N LEU A 489 3.86 -10.65 -21.21
CA LEU A 489 4.10 -12.09 -21.13
C LEU A 489 4.80 -12.40 -19.81
N VAL A 490 4.33 -13.43 -19.13
CA VAL A 490 4.92 -13.93 -17.88
C VAL A 490 5.26 -15.41 -18.12
N LEU A 491 6.53 -15.71 -18.31
CA LEU A 491 7.00 -17.00 -18.77
C LEU A 491 7.87 -17.69 -17.70
N GLU A 492 7.44 -18.85 -17.22
CA GLU A 492 8.29 -19.72 -16.40
C GLU A 492 9.33 -20.41 -17.28
N LEU A 493 10.58 -20.33 -16.87
CA LEU A 493 11.70 -20.93 -17.62
C LEU A 493 12.10 -22.27 -16.97
N THR A 494 11.71 -23.38 -17.58
CA THR A 494 12.14 -24.72 -17.15
C THR A 494 13.44 -25.10 -17.86
N ARG A 495 14.50 -25.44 -17.08
CA ARG A 495 15.79 -25.89 -17.60
C ARG A 495 15.82 -27.42 -17.74
N HIS A 496 16.34 -27.90 -18.88
CA HIS A 496 16.57 -29.30 -19.20
C HIS A 496 18.05 -29.62 -19.36
#